data_69d1b405c9121709e486fd1a3044c10b
#
_entry.id   69d1b405c9121709e486fd1a3044c10b
#
_cell.length_a   1.000
_cell.length_b   1.000
_cell.length_c   1.000
_cell.angle_alpha   90.00
_cell.angle_beta   90.00
_cell.angle_gamma   90.00
#
_symmetry.space_group_name_H-M   'P 1'
#
loop_
_entity.id
_entity.type
_entity.pdbx_description
1 polymer ?
#
loop_
_entity_poly.entity_id
_entity_poly.type
_entity_poly.pdbx_seq_one_letter_code
_entity_poly.pdbx_strand_id
1 'polypeptide(L)'
;LKQGDLCITRAGASSLAELSFLNIPFIAIPLPSSKDNHQYENAKYYKEQDCCWIIDQKNFDDQKFEKFLLELINKSQDYMTKKNNLQKLNYQNTWNNVNQKILKIINEN
;
A
#
# COMPACT_ATOMS: atom_id res chain seq x y z
N LEU A 1 4.58 10.11 14.03
CA LEU A 1 5.04 8.98 13.23
C LEU A 1 6.50 8.68 13.53
N LYS A 2 6.83 7.42 13.66
CA LYS A 2 8.20 6.99 13.83
C LYS A 2 8.88 6.90 12.46
N GLN A 3 10.21 7.03 12.46
CA GLN A 3 10.98 6.89 11.25
C GLN A 3 10.79 5.49 10.65
N GLY A 4 10.52 5.41 9.34
CA GLY A 4 10.28 4.15 8.65
C GLY A 4 8.85 3.65 8.66
N ASP A 5 7.95 4.36 9.32
CA ASP A 5 6.54 3.95 9.40
C ASP A 5 5.71 4.41 8.20
N LEU A 6 6.27 5.21 7.32
CA LEU A 6 5.59 5.73 6.13
C LEU A 6 6.60 5.79 4.99
N CYS A 7 6.20 5.36 3.81
CA CYS A 7 7.07 5.37 2.63
C CYS A 7 6.39 6.12 1.48
N ILE A 8 7.19 6.84 0.71
CA ILE A 8 6.75 7.46 -0.54
C ILE A 8 7.40 6.68 -1.68
N THR A 9 6.61 6.19 -2.62
CA THR A 9 7.10 5.26 -3.64
C THR A 9 6.46 5.49 -5.00
N ARG A 10 7.10 4.99 -6.05
CA ARG A 10 6.61 5.05 -7.43
C ARG A 10 5.59 3.97 -7.78
N ALA A 11 5.24 3.07 -6.93
CA ALA A 11 4.20 2.06 -7.14
C ALA A 11 4.60 0.88 -8.04
N GLY A 12 5.88 0.50 -8.05
CA GLY A 12 6.28 -0.78 -8.64
C GLY A 12 5.67 -1.95 -7.86
N ALA A 13 5.25 -3.01 -8.54
CA ALA A 13 4.52 -4.11 -7.92
C ALA A 13 5.29 -4.75 -6.75
N SER A 14 6.58 -5.01 -6.95
CA SER A 14 7.42 -5.62 -5.92
C SER A 14 7.59 -4.73 -4.70
N SER A 15 7.78 -3.42 -4.94
CA SER A 15 7.93 -2.46 -3.85
C SER A 15 6.67 -2.35 -3.01
N LEU A 16 5.50 -2.29 -3.64
CA LEU A 16 4.24 -2.21 -2.92
C LEU A 16 3.95 -3.48 -2.14
N ALA A 17 4.25 -4.65 -2.72
CA ALA A 17 4.08 -5.92 -2.04
C ALA A 17 4.96 -6.02 -0.80
N GLU A 18 6.21 -5.56 -0.90
CA GLU A 18 7.13 -5.56 0.24
C GLU A 18 6.65 -4.63 1.35
N LEU A 19 6.24 -3.39 0.99
CA LEU A 19 5.73 -2.44 1.97
C LEU A 19 4.46 -2.98 2.65
N SER A 20 3.57 -3.57 1.87
CA SER A 20 2.36 -4.20 2.40
C SER A 20 2.70 -5.32 3.38
N PHE A 21 3.63 -6.19 3.01
CA PHE A 21 4.06 -7.29 3.88
C PHE A 21 4.61 -6.78 5.21
N LEU A 22 5.34 -5.67 5.18
CA LEU A 22 5.92 -5.05 6.38
C LEU A 22 4.93 -4.18 7.15
N ASN A 23 3.67 -4.10 6.70
CA ASN A 23 2.63 -3.26 7.31
C ASN A 23 3.02 -1.78 7.34
N ILE A 24 3.70 -1.31 6.30
CA ILE A 24 4.11 0.09 6.18
C ILE A 24 3.15 0.78 5.20
N PRO A 25 2.27 1.69 5.68
CA PRO A 25 1.44 2.49 4.79
C PRO A 25 2.31 3.31 3.85
N PHE A 26 1.84 3.55 2.64
CA PHE A 26 2.64 4.23 1.64
C PHE A 26 1.84 5.24 0.86
N ILE A 27 2.54 6.26 0.38
CA ILE A 27 2.02 7.23 -0.57
C ILE A 27 2.58 6.83 -1.94
N ALA A 28 1.70 6.38 -2.83
CA ALA A 28 2.10 5.95 -4.15
C ALA A 28 1.98 7.13 -5.12
N ILE A 29 3.06 7.41 -5.85
CA ILE A 29 3.06 8.41 -6.91
C ILE A 29 3.37 7.66 -8.20
N PRO A 30 2.35 7.18 -8.93
CA PRO A 30 2.58 6.39 -10.13
C PRO A 30 3.33 7.18 -11.19
N LEU A 31 4.26 6.51 -11.88
CA LEU A 31 5.04 7.13 -12.93
C LEU A 31 4.14 7.36 -14.15
N PRO A 32 4.00 8.62 -14.65
CA PRO A 32 3.09 8.90 -15.76
C PRO A 32 3.46 8.21 -17.06
N SER A 33 4.76 7.90 -17.23
CA SER A 33 5.26 7.25 -18.43
C SER A 33 5.20 5.73 -18.37
N SER A 34 4.67 5.14 -17.31
CA SER A 34 4.56 3.68 -17.26
C SER A 34 3.54 3.19 -18.29
N LYS A 35 3.91 2.16 -19.04
CA LYS A 35 3.04 1.60 -20.06
C LYS A 35 1.77 1.03 -19.42
N ASP A 36 0.63 1.29 -20.07
CA ASP A 36 -0.67 0.72 -19.69
C ASP A 36 -1.09 1.04 -18.26
N ASN A 37 -0.54 2.13 -17.68
CA ASN A 37 -0.86 2.55 -16.32
C ASN A 37 -0.63 1.45 -15.28
N HIS A 38 0.39 0.58 -15.49
CA HIS A 38 0.66 -0.51 -14.57
C HIS A 38 0.88 -0.04 -13.13
N GLN A 39 1.63 1.07 -12.97
CA GLN A 39 1.90 1.58 -11.62
C GLN A 39 0.63 2.09 -10.95
N TYR A 40 -0.25 2.75 -11.69
CA TYR A 40 -1.52 3.19 -11.15
C TYR A 40 -2.37 1.98 -10.73
N GLU A 41 -2.47 0.98 -11.59
CA GLU A 41 -3.25 -0.22 -11.28
C GLU A 41 -2.69 -0.99 -10.08
N ASN A 42 -1.37 -1.06 -9.95
CA ASN A 42 -0.75 -1.67 -8.78
C ASN A 42 -1.15 -0.96 -7.48
N ALA A 43 -1.11 0.37 -7.48
CA ALA A 43 -1.48 1.15 -6.30
C ALA A 43 -2.99 1.10 -6.04
N LYS A 44 -3.79 1.06 -7.09
CA LYS A 44 -5.25 1.03 -6.98
C LYS A 44 -5.74 -0.18 -6.18
N TYR A 45 -5.10 -1.32 -6.34
CA TYR A 45 -5.43 -2.53 -5.58
C TYR A 45 -5.41 -2.25 -4.07
N TYR A 46 -4.37 -1.56 -3.60
CA TYR A 46 -4.24 -1.24 -2.18
C TYR A 46 -5.15 -0.08 -1.76
N LYS A 47 -5.38 0.87 -2.66
CA LYS A 47 -6.26 2.00 -2.36
C LYS A 47 -7.70 1.55 -2.19
N GLU A 48 -8.18 0.62 -2.99
CA GLU A 48 -9.53 0.10 -2.87
C GLU A 48 -9.78 -0.57 -1.51
N GLN A 49 -8.73 -1.05 -0.88
CA GLN A 49 -8.78 -1.64 0.46
C GLN A 49 -8.42 -0.65 1.55
N ASP A 50 -8.31 0.62 1.20
CA ASP A 50 -7.98 1.73 2.12
C ASP A 50 -6.66 1.48 2.85
N CYS A 51 -5.65 1.06 2.11
CA CYS A 51 -4.32 0.74 2.64
C CYS A 51 -3.24 1.75 2.27
N CYS A 52 -3.53 2.70 1.38
CA CYS A 52 -2.53 3.66 0.91
C CYS A 52 -3.19 4.92 0.38
N TRP A 53 -2.34 5.89 0.03
CA TRP A 53 -2.76 7.09 -0.68
C TRP A 53 -2.13 7.09 -2.07
N ILE A 54 -2.84 7.60 -3.07
CA ILE A 54 -2.31 7.78 -4.42
C ILE A 54 -2.31 9.27 -4.73
N ILE A 55 -1.16 9.78 -5.17
CA ILE A 55 -1.02 11.16 -5.63
C ILE A 55 -0.63 11.14 -7.10
N ASP A 56 -1.39 11.86 -7.93
CA ASP A 56 -1.08 12.01 -9.34
C ASP A 56 0.06 13.01 -9.50
N GLN A 57 1.12 12.61 -10.20
CA GLN A 57 2.28 13.49 -10.42
C GLN A 57 1.89 14.79 -11.12
N LYS A 58 0.86 14.79 -11.95
CA LYS A 58 0.36 16.00 -12.62
C LYS A 58 -0.14 17.05 -11.63
N ASN A 59 -0.63 16.59 -10.48
CA ASN A 59 -1.13 17.45 -9.42
C ASN A 59 -0.10 17.64 -8.30
N PHE A 60 1.13 17.21 -8.55
CA PHE A 60 2.20 17.28 -7.56
C PHE A 60 2.73 18.70 -7.49
N ASP A 61 2.37 19.38 -6.40
CA ASP A 61 2.79 20.72 -6.05
C ASP A 61 3.47 20.62 -4.69
N ASP A 62 4.69 21.15 -4.57
CA ASP A 62 5.47 21.05 -3.34
C ASP A 62 4.70 21.57 -2.13
N GLN A 63 3.98 22.69 -2.30
CA GLN A 63 3.21 23.28 -1.20
C GLN A 63 2.03 22.40 -0.79
N LYS A 64 1.31 21.86 -1.76
CA LYS A 64 0.18 20.96 -1.50
C LYS A 64 0.65 19.67 -0.87
N PHE A 65 1.77 19.14 -1.33
CA PHE A 65 2.33 17.92 -0.78
C PHE A 65 2.80 18.12 0.66
N GLU A 66 3.48 19.23 0.92
CA GLU A 66 3.91 19.58 2.28
C GLU A 66 2.71 19.68 3.23
N LYS A 67 1.65 20.37 2.78
CA LYS A 67 0.44 20.49 3.56
C LYS A 67 -0.19 19.12 3.84
N PHE A 68 -0.22 18.25 2.82
CA PHE A 68 -0.75 16.89 2.99
C PHE A 68 0.04 16.12 4.05
N LEU A 69 1.39 16.18 3.98
CA LEU A 69 2.23 15.49 4.96
C LEU A 69 2.03 16.03 6.37
N LEU A 70 1.91 17.36 6.52
CA LEU A 70 1.68 17.96 7.84
C LEU A 70 0.33 17.53 8.41
N GLU A 71 -0.72 17.49 7.59
CA GLU A 71 -2.02 17.02 8.02
C GLU A 71 -1.97 15.55 8.44
N LEU A 72 -1.23 14.74 7.70
CA LEU A 72 -1.07 13.32 8.02
C LEU A 72 -0.36 13.12 9.35
N ILE A 73 0.69 13.89 9.60
CA ILE A 73 1.45 13.85 10.86
C ILE A 73 0.59 14.30 12.03
N ASN A 74 -0.19 15.37 11.84
CA ASN A 74 -1.02 15.92 12.89
C ASN A 74 -2.28 15.11 13.19
N LYS A 75 -2.82 14.43 12.17
CA LYS A 75 -4.01 13.59 12.28
C LYS A 75 -3.62 12.14 12.02
N SER A 76 -3.04 11.51 13.02
CA SER A 76 -2.53 10.14 12.88
C SER A 76 -3.61 9.08 12.70
N GLN A 77 -4.88 9.45 12.86
CA GLN A 77 -5.98 8.50 12.74
C GLN A 77 -6.08 7.91 11.33
N ASP A 78 -5.90 8.73 10.29
CA ASP A 78 -5.93 8.24 8.92
C ASP A 78 -4.77 7.26 8.66
N TYR A 79 -3.59 7.59 9.17
CA TYR A 79 -2.43 6.69 9.10
C TYR A 79 -2.73 5.36 9.78
N MET A 80 -3.30 5.39 10.97
CA MET A 80 -3.59 4.17 11.73
C MET A 80 -4.64 3.32 11.02
N THR A 81 -5.63 3.94 10.38
CA THR A 81 -6.60 3.22 9.58
C THR A 81 -5.93 2.45 8.44
N LYS A 82 -5.02 3.10 7.72
CA LYS A 82 -4.27 2.45 6.64
C LYS A 82 -3.44 1.28 7.15
N LYS A 83 -2.74 1.49 8.27
CA LYS A 83 -1.91 0.45 8.86
C LYS A 83 -2.74 -0.75 9.32
N ASN A 84 -3.86 -0.51 9.95
CA ASN A 84 -4.75 -1.57 10.40
C ASN A 84 -5.30 -2.36 9.21
N ASN A 85 -5.63 -1.68 8.13
CA ASN A 85 -6.12 -2.34 6.92
C ASN A 85 -5.05 -3.19 6.25
N LEU A 86 -3.80 -2.76 6.26
CA LEU A 86 -2.69 -3.57 5.76
C LEU A 86 -2.51 -4.84 6.60
N GLN A 87 -2.63 -4.72 7.91
CA GLN A 87 -2.53 -5.88 8.80
C GLN A 87 -3.65 -6.90 8.52
N LYS A 88 -4.86 -6.42 8.29
CA LYS A 88 -5.99 -7.29 7.92
C LYS A 88 -5.75 -7.98 6.58
N LEU A 89 -5.24 -7.25 5.59
CA LEU A 89 -4.96 -7.79 4.28
C LEU A 89 -3.89 -8.89 4.36
N ASN A 90 -2.83 -8.64 5.11
CA ASN A 90 -1.75 -9.62 5.30
C ASN A 90 -2.26 -10.87 6.03
N TYR A 91 -3.10 -10.70 7.03
CA TYR A 91 -3.69 -11.80 7.75
C TYR A 91 -4.53 -12.68 6.82
N GLN A 92 -5.37 -12.07 6.01
CA GLN A 92 -6.21 -12.79 5.04
C GLN A 92 -5.36 -13.53 4.02
N ASN A 93 -4.34 -12.88 3.48
CA ASN A 93 -3.46 -13.49 2.49
C ASN A 93 -2.69 -14.68 3.07
N THR A 94 -2.23 -14.55 4.31
CA THR A 94 -1.52 -15.62 5.00
C THR A 94 -2.42 -16.84 5.20
N TRP A 95 -3.66 -16.64 5.66
CA TRP A 95 -4.60 -17.72 5.88
C TRP A 95 -5.00 -18.40 4.57
N ASN A 96 -5.21 -17.63 3.51
CA ASN A 96 -5.51 -18.20 2.20
C ASN A 96 -4.37 -19.11 1.72
N ASN A 97 -3.15 -18.65 1.87
CA ASN A 97 -1.97 -19.44 1.47
C ASN A 97 -1.85 -20.72 2.30
N VAL A 98 -2.07 -20.65 3.61
CA VAL A 98 -2.03 -21.82 4.49
C VAL A 98 -3.13 -22.80 4.11
N ASN A 99 -4.35 -22.32 3.90
CA ASN A 99 -5.47 -23.18 3.52
C ASN A 99 -5.20 -23.90 2.20
N GLN A 100 -4.65 -23.19 1.21
CA GLN A 100 -4.31 -23.81 -0.08
C GLN A 100 -3.25 -24.91 0.07
N LYS A 101 -2.25 -24.68 0.92
CA LYS A 101 -1.22 -25.68 1.19
C LYS A 101 -1.80 -26.90 1.87
N ILE A 102 -2.70 -26.72 2.83
CA ILE A 102 -3.36 -27.82 3.53
C ILE A 102 -4.21 -28.65 2.56
N LEU A 103 -5.00 -27.97 1.73
CA LEU A 103 -5.83 -28.65 0.74
C LEU A 103 -4.98 -29.44 -0.26
N LYS A 104 -3.84 -28.90 -0.67
CA LYS A 104 -2.91 -29.58 -1.57
C LYS A 104 -2.38 -30.87 -0.91
N ILE A 105 -1.98 -30.81 0.34
CA ILE A 105 -1.48 -31.97 1.06
C ILE A 105 -2.58 -33.05 1.17
N ILE A 106 -3.80 -32.66 1.51
CA ILE A 106 -4.92 -33.60 1.60
C ILE A 106 -5.20 -34.26 0.25
N ASN A 107 -5.17 -33.50 -0.84
CA ASN A 107 -5.48 -34.03 -2.17
C ASN A 107 -4.36 -34.91 -2.74
N GLU A 108 -3.12 -34.76 -2.28
CA GLU A 108 -1.99 -35.56 -2.70
C GLU A 108 -1.93 -36.91 -1.99
N ASN A 109 -2.64 -37.05 -0.90
CA ASN A 109 -2.70 -38.29 -0.14
C ASN A 109 -3.92 -39.14 -0.53
#